data_bfd6895568a1150019e3fd512e521dd2
#
_entry.id   bfd6895568a1150019e3fd512e521dd2
#
_cell.length_a   1.000
_cell.length_b   1.000
_cell.length_c   1.000
_cell.angle_alpha   90.00
_cell.angle_beta   90.00
_cell.angle_gamma   90.00
#
_symmetry.space_group_name_H-M   'P 1'
#
loop_
_entity.id
_entity.type
_entity.pdbx_description
1 polymer ?
#
loop_
_entity_poly.entity_id
_entity_poly.type
_entity_poly.pdbx_seq_one_letter_code
_entity_poly.pdbx_strand_id
1 'polypeptide(L)'
;HIPMPPRAAWEWAEAYGPIENADPQKIMGDNWDEANSEIQDRIEDCIGEKWLEDFLIRSKKDFALVPAEEVIFSGSGWGALEKIKREYKKQTPMESHLDFGKTGREQQFWLDLMKKGICRTPSPEEIPESYMISDEWKKYLIKAVSGTESENWYAHYLLGTIYMYEREYEEALNMYRKSVALRE
;
A
#
# COMPACT_ATOMS: atom_id res chain seq x y z
N HIS A 1 -16.80 8.52 -9.45
CA HIS A 1 -16.36 7.49 -8.50
C HIS A 1 -17.00 6.15 -8.86
N ILE A 2 -16.17 5.18 -9.20
CA ILE A 2 -16.63 3.80 -9.39
C ILE A 2 -16.37 3.08 -8.05
N PRO A 3 -17.41 2.56 -7.37
CA PRO A 3 -17.22 1.90 -6.09
C PRO A 3 -16.47 0.56 -6.28
N MET A 4 -15.37 0.39 -5.60
CA MET A 4 -14.61 -0.87 -5.59
C MET A 4 -15.07 -1.72 -4.41
N PRO A 5 -15.76 -2.84 -4.63
CA PRO A 5 -16.18 -3.73 -3.55
C PRO A 5 -14.98 -4.35 -2.80
N PRO A 6 -15.16 -4.77 -1.55
CA PRO A 6 -14.12 -5.50 -0.83
C PRO A 6 -13.68 -6.75 -1.61
N ARG A 7 -12.37 -6.98 -1.70
CA ARG A 7 -11.74 -8.09 -2.42
C ARG A 7 -11.91 -8.07 -3.95
N ALA A 8 -12.37 -6.95 -4.53
CA ALA A 8 -12.34 -6.77 -5.97
C ALA A 8 -10.91 -6.48 -6.43
N ALA A 9 -10.55 -7.02 -7.58
CA ALA A 9 -9.34 -6.66 -8.31
C ALA A 9 -9.79 -6.03 -9.64
N TRP A 10 -9.27 -4.86 -9.94
CA TRP A 10 -9.51 -4.17 -11.19
C TRP A 10 -8.20 -4.06 -11.95
N GLU A 11 -8.30 -4.32 -13.23
CA GLU A 11 -7.18 -4.25 -14.15
C GLU A 11 -7.65 -3.52 -15.39
N TRP A 12 -6.85 -2.63 -15.90
CA TRP A 12 -7.13 -1.93 -17.14
C TRP A 12 -5.83 -1.61 -17.88
N ALA A 13 -5.95 -1.42 -19.18
CA ALA A 13 -4.90 -0.86 -20.02
C ALA A 13 -5.42 0.44 -20.64
N GLU A 14 -4.56 1.42 -20.75
CA GLU A 14 -4.83 2.70 -21.40
C GLU A 14 -3.79 2.93 -22.49
N ALA A 15 -4.25 3.45 -23.63
CA ALA A 15 -3.38 3.87 -24.70
C ALA A 15 -3.51 5.37 -24.91
N TYR A 16 -2.38 6.03 -25.04
CA TYR A 16 -2.31 7.47 -25.32
C TYR A 16 -1.57 7.69 -26.62
N GLY A 17 -2.15 8.50 -27.50
CA GLY A 17 -1.50 8.83 -28.76
C GLY A 17 -2.34 9.79 -29.61
N PRO A 18 -1.77 10.34 -30.68
CA PRO A 18 -2.49 11.12 -31.67
C PRO A 18 -3.36 10.18 -32.53
N ILE A 19 -4.49 10.68 -32.97
CA ILE A 19 -5.33 10.06 -34.00
C ILE A 19 -5.03 10.73 -35.32
N GLU A 20 -4.60 9.95 -36.30
CA GLU A 20 -4.33 10.42 -37.66
C GLU A 20 -5.44 10.00 -38.62
N ASN A 21 -5.50 10.69 -39.77
CA ASN A 21 -6.42 10.40 -40.86
C ASN A 21 -7.93 10.47 -40.52
N ALA A 22 -8.27 11.13 -39.44
CA ALA A 22 -9.67 11.41 -39.15
C ALA A 22 -10.19 12.55 -40.07
N ASP A 23 -11.47 12.48 -40.45
CA ASP A 23 -12.10 13.48 -41.32
C ASP A 23 -12.30 14.80 -40.56
N PRO A 24 -11.56 15.89 -40.93
CA PRO A 24 -11.67 17.16 -40.24
C PRO A 24 -13.07 17.78 -40.31
N GLN A 25 -13.82 17.53 -41.37
CA GLN A 25 -15.17 18.10 -41.55
C GLN A 25 -16.15 17.47 -40.56
N LYS A 26 -16.00 16.18 -40.30
CA LYS A 26 -16.83 15.50 -39.32
C LYS A 26 -16.45 15.89 -37.89
N ILE A 27 -15.15 15.92 -37.60
CA ILE A 27 -14.66 16.20 -36.23
C ILE A 27 -14.92 17.64 -35.81
N MET A 28 -14.77 18.60 -36.75
CA MET A 28 -14.94 20.04 -36.49
C MET A 28 -16.35 20.53 -36.80
N GLY A 29 -17.26 19.62 -37.20
CA GLY A 29 -18.63 19.93 -37.48
C GLY A 29 -19.51 20.09 -36.23
N ASP A 30 -20.73 20.55 -36.41
CA ASP A 30 -21.69 20.78 -35.31
C ASP A 30 -22.42 19.47 -34.86
N ASN A 31 -22.15 18.37 -35.53
CA ASN A 31 -22.78 17.09 -35.22
C ASN A 31 -21.87 16.24 -34.32
N TRP A 32 -22.16 16.26 -33.00
CA TRP A 32 -21.40 15.50 -32.00
C TRP A 32 -21.41 13.98 -32.26
N ASP A 33 -22.52 13.41 -32.67
CA ASP A 33 -22.63 11.96 -32.89
C ASP A 33 -21.77 11.50 -34.06
N GLU A 34 -21.73 12.30 -35.14
CA GLU A 34 -20.87 12.04 -36.29
C GLU A 34 -19.39 12.18 -35.95
N ALA A 35 -19.02 13.21 -35.20
CA ALA A 35 -17.65 13.39 -34.70
C ALA A 35 -17.21 12.24 -33.82
N ASN A 36 -18.06 11.82 -32.88
CA ASN A 36 -17.78 10.73 -31.97
C ASN A 36 -17.65 9.38 -32.71
N SER A 37 -18.53 9.12 -33.68
CA SER A 37 -18.44 7.89 -34.51
C SER A 37 -17.13 7.86 -35.30
N GLU A 38 -16.75 8.95 -35.94
CA GLU A 38 -15.47 9.04 -36.69
C GLU A 38 -14.27 8.77 -35.79
N ILE A 39 -14.23 9.35 -34.58
CA ILE A 39 -13.16 9.12 -33.63
C ILE A 39 -13.13 7.66 -33.13
N GLN A 40 -14.29 7.09 -32.83
CA GLN A 40 -14.38 5.70 -32.40
C GLN A 40 -13.89 4.72 -33.47
N ASP A 41 -14.30 4.94 -34.73
CA ASP A 41 -13.85 4.12 -35.87
C ASP A 41 -12.32 4.19 -36.02
N ARG A 42 -11.72 5.38 -35.86
CA ARG A 42 -10.25 5.55 -35.91
C ARG A 42 -9.53 4.90 -34.74
N ILE A 43 -10.10 4.97 -33.55
CA ILE A 43 -9.54 4.29 -32.39
C ILE A 43 -9.56 2.78 -32.61
N GLU A 44 -10.67 2.23 -33.08
CA GLU A 44 -10.80 0.80 -33.34
C GLU A 44 -9.84 0.33 -34.45
N ASP A 45 -9.66 1.12 -35.51
CA ASP A 45 -8.68 0.85 -36.57
C ASP A 45 -7.22 0.83 -36.07
N CYS A 46 -6.89 1.71 -35.10
CA CYS A 46 -5.54 1.83 -34.57
C CYS A 46 -5.27 0.86 -33.43
N ILE A 47 -6.18 0.81 -32.45
CA ILE A 47 -6.03 0.06 -31.19
C ILE A 47 -7.40 -0.44 -30.77
N GLY A 48 -7.87 -1.55 -31.37
CA GLY A 48 -9.16 -2.13 -31.03
C GLY A 48 -9.22 -2.66 -29.59
N GLU A 49 -10.43 -2.79 -29.06
CA GLU A 49 -10.69 -3.32 -27.71
C GLU A 49 -9.97 -4.65 -27.47
N LYS A 50 -10.03 -5.55 -28.44
CA LYS A 50 -9.36 -6.85 -28.38
C LYS A 50 -7.84 -6.72 -28.21
N TRP A 51 -7.21 -5.75 -28.86
CA TRP A 51 -5.77 -5.51 -28.72
C TRP A 51 -5.42 -5.07 -27.30
N LEU A 52 -6.24 -4.20 -26.69
CA LEU A 52 -6.05 -3.76 -25.29
C LEU A 52 -6.21 -4.92 -24.30
N GLU A 53 -7.21 -5.78 -24.52
CA GLU A 53 -7.39 -6.99 -23.70
C GLU A 53 -6.21 -7.96 -23.82
N ASP A 54 -5.80 -8.28 -25.04
CA ASP A 54 -4.64 -9.15 -25.32
C ASP A 54 -3.34 -8.55 -24.74
N PHE A 55 -3.19 -7.23 -24.83
CA PHE A 55 -2.06 -6.50 -24.25
C PHE A 55 -2.06 -6.59 -22.73
N LEU A 56 -3.22 -6.40 -22.07
CA LEU A 56 -3.36 -6.52 -20.63
C LEU A 56 -2.96 -7.93 -20.15
N ILE A 57 -3.46 -8.97 -20.81
CA ILE A 57 -3.11 -10.37 -20.50
C ILE A 57 -1.61 -10.63 -20.67
N ARG A 58 -1.02 -10.19 -21.79
CA ARG A 58 0.43 -10.34 -22.04
C ARG A 58 1.26 -9.57 -21.04
N SER A 59 0.86 -8.34 -20.72
CA SER A 59 1.59 -7.49 -19.77
C SER A 59 1.72 -8.14 -18.40
N LYS A 60 0.68 -8.82 -17.94
CA LYS A 60 0.74 -9.61 -16.70
C LYS A 60 1.77 -10.72 -16.78
N LYS A 61 1.75 -11.47 -17.87
CA LYS A 61 2.58 -12.66 -18.03
C LYS A 61 4.03 -12.30 -18.34
N ASP A 62 4.23 -11.37 -19.27
CA ASP A 62 5.52 -11.14 -19.91
C ASP A 62 6.33 -10.01 -19.26
N PHE A 63 5.67 -9.11 -18.50
CA PHE A 63 6.35 -7.96 -17.89
C PHE A 63 6.18 -7.90 -16.37
N ALA A 64 4.95 -7.97 -15.88
CA ALA A 64 4.67 -7.69 -14.45
C ALA A 64 5.28 -8.73 -13.49
N LEU A 65 5.50 -9.96 -13.94
CA LEU A 65 6.05 -11.06 -13.14
C LEU A 65 7.51 -11.39 -13.47
N VAL A 66 8.11 -10.64 -14.39
CA VAL A 66 9.53 -10.86 -14.77
C VAL A 66 10.43 -10.32 -13.68
N PRO A 67 11.36 -11.12 -13.13
CA PRO A 67 12.36 -10.64 -12.19
C PRO A 67 13.24 -9.57 -12.82
N ALA A 68 13.69 -8.60 -12.05
CA ALA A 68 14.67 -7.63 -12.51
C ALA A 68 16.00 -8.36 -12.84
N GLU A 69 16.61 -8.03 -13.98
CA GLU A 69 17.93 -8.54 -14.34
C GLU A 69 19.01 -7.96 -13.41
N GLU A 70 18.85 -6.68 -13.05
CA GLU A 70 19.72 -5.97 -12.14
C GLU A 70 18.87 -5.13 -11.17
N VAL A 71 19.14 -5.22 -9.89
CA VAL A 71 18.48 -4.39 -8.87
C VAL A 71 19.29 -3.11 -8.65
N ILE A 72 18.90 -2.05 -9.34
CA ILE A 72 19.52 -0.72 -9.20
C ILE A 72 19.09 -0.06 -7.91
N PHE A 73 17.83 -0.27 -7.51
CA PHE A 73 17.25 0.28 -6.29
C PHE A 73 16.26 -0.70 -5.68
N SER A 74 16.46 -1.04 -4.41
CA SER A 74 15.49 -1.85 -3.66
C SER A 74 14.37 -0.98 -3.10
N GLY A 75 13.18 -1.54 -2.95
CA GLY A 75 12.07 -0.92 -2.27
C GLY A 75 12.35 -0.68 -0.78
N SER A 76 11.38 -0.09 -0.10
CA SER A 76 11.52 0.24 1.32
C SER A 76 11.44 -1.00 2.21
N GLY A 77 12.07 -0.92 3.39
CA GLY A 77 12.01 -1.96 4.41
C GLY A 77 10.59 -2.32 4.88
N TRP A 78 9.60 -1.49 4.60
CA TRP A 78 8.19 -1.76 4.91
C TRP A 78 7.62 -2.91 4.07
N GLY A 79 7.98 -2.99 2.78
CA GLY A 79 7.64 -4.15 1.96
C GLY A 79 8.35 -5.42 2.43
N ALA A 80 9.60 -5.32 2.87
CA ALA A 80 10.32 -6.44 3.49
C ALA A 80 9.65 -6.92 4.79
N LEU A 81 9.16 -6.00 5.64
CA LEU A 81 8.39 -6.33 6.84
C LEU A 81 7.08 -7.05 6.48
N GLU A 82 6.35 -6.56 5.47
CA GLU A 82 5.11 -7.20 5.00
C GLU A 82 5.37 -8.63 4.51
N LYS A 83 6.44 -8.84 3.75
CA LYS A 83 6.85 -10.18 3.29
C LYS A 83 7.10 -11.11 4.47
N ILE A 84 7.90 -10.69 5.45
CA ILE A 84 8.18 -11.46 6.66
C ILE A 84 6.89 -11.73 7.46
N LYS A 85 5.98 -10.74 7.55
CA LYS A 85 4.70 -10.88 8.25
C LYS A 85 3.84 -11.94 7.59
N ARG A 86 3.72 -11.94 6.26
CA ARG A 86 2.94 -12.95 5.51
C ARG A 86 3.51 -14.35 5.71
N GLU A 87 4.82 -14.50 5.62
CA GLU A 87 5.50 -15.78 5.89
C GLU A 87 5.24 -16.27 7.32
N TYR A 88 5.40 -15.39 8.32
CA TYR A 88 5.16 -15.71 9.73
C TYR A 88 3.71 -16.16 10.00
N LYS A 89 2.76 -15.53 9.33
CA LYS A 89 1.33 -15.83 9.45
C LYS A 89 0.82 -16.92 8.52
N LYS A 90 1.68 -17.48 7.68
CA LYS A 90 1.29 -18.46 6.64
C LYS A 90 0.19 -17.92 5.71
N GLN A 91 0.25 -16.64 5.40
CA GLN A 91 -0.61 -15.98 4.42
C GLN A 91 -0.06 -16.18 3.01
N THR A 92 -0.84 -15.78 1.98
CA THR A 92 -0.37 -15.78 0.59
C THR A 92 0.94 -15.00 0.48
N PRO A 93 2.03 -15.60 0.01
CA PRO A 93 3.30 -14.92 -0.19
C PRO A 93 3.15 -13.69 -1.10
N MET A 94 4.04 -12.73 -0.96
CA MET A 94 4.20 -11.69 -1.98
C MET A 94 4.88 -12.26 -3.21
N GLU A 95 4.56 -11.70 -4.37
CA GLU A 95 5.16 -12.12 -5.63
C GLU A 95 6.69 -12.03 -5.59
N SER A 96 7.36 -13.05 -6.15
CA SER A 96 8.81 -13.23 -6.03
C SER A 96 9.64 -12.15 -6.73
N HIS A 97 9.06 -11.49 -7.74
CA HIS A 97 9.73 -10.41 -8.50
C HIS A 97 9.79 -9.08 -7.73
N LEU A 98 9.05 -8.95 -6.63
CA LEU A 98 9.09 -7.75 -5.79
C LEU A 98 10.27 -7.82 -4.83
N ASP A 99 11.29 -7.01 -5.07
CA ASP A 99 12.43 -6.86 -4.18
C ASP A 99 12.30 -5.58 -3.33
N PHE A 100 12.10 -5.78 -2.03
CA PHE A 100 12.03 -4.69 -1.05
C PHE A 100 13.30 -4.58 -0.22
N GLY A 101 14.36 -5.33 -0.56
CA GLY A 101 15.60 -5.37 0.20
C GLY A 101 15.41 -5.98 1.60
N LYS A 102 16.00 -5.35 2.60
CA LYS A 102 15.98 -5.82 3.99
C LYS A 102 15.21 -4.85 4.89
N THR A 103 14.68 -5.37 6.00
CA THR A 103 14.18 -4.51 7.07
C THR A 103 15.31 -3.67 7.66
N GLY A 104 15.03 -2.39 7.89
CA GLY A 104 15.93 -1.46 8.56
C GLY A 104 15.55 -1.25 10.03
N ARG A 105 16.19 -0.24 10.65
CA ARG A 105 15.95 0.14 12.05
C ARG A 105 14.48 0.45 12.32
N GLU A 106 13.82 1.18 11.43
CA GLU A 106 12.42 1.60 11.59
C GLU A 106 11.43 0.41 11.66
N GLN A 107 11.74 -0.68 10.95
CA GLN A 107 10.89 -1.87 10.94
C GLN A 107 11.20 -2.82 12.10
N GLN A 108 12.35 -2.67 12.75
CA GLN A 108 12.79 -3.60 13.77
C GLN A 108 11.86 -3.66 14.98
N PHE A 109 11.34 -2.50 15.41
CA PHE A 109 10.34 -2.42 16.46
C PHE A 109 9.13 -3.32 16.16
N TRP A 110 8.56 -3.19 14.98
CA TRP A 110 7.37 -3.93 14.56
C TRP A 110 7.64 -5.43 14.37
N LEU A 111 8.84 -5.76 13.92
CA LEU A 111 9.28 -7.14 13.79
C LEU A 111 9.40 -7.84 15.15
N ASP A 112 9.99 -7.16 16.12
CA ASP A 112 10.14 -7.68 17.49
C ASP A 112 8.79 -7.77 18.21
N LEU A 113 7.93 -6.77 18.06
CA LEU A 113 6.56 -6.79 18.56
C LEU A 113 5.78 -7.99 18.00
N MET A 114 5.84 -8.22 16.69
CA MET A 114 5.13 -9.32 16.04
C MET A 114 5.65 -10.70 16.46
N LYS A 115 6.97 -10.88 16.45
CA LYS A 115 7.59 -12.20 16.68
C LYS A 115 7.75 -12.56 18.14
N LYS A 116 8.05 -11.57 18.98
CA LYS A 116 8.44 -11.76 20.38
C LYS A 116 7.45 -11.16 21.38
N GLY A 117 6.56 -10.26 20.91
CA GLY A 117 5.69 -9.47 21.79
C GLY A 117 6.46 -8.43 22.62
N ILE A 118 7.66 -8.05 22.20
CA ILE A 118 8.55 -7.11 22.91
C ILE A 118 8.60 -5.80 22.14
N CYS A 119 8.54 -4.70 22.86
CA CYS A 119 8.64 -3.35 22.35
C CYS A 119 9.96 -2.72 22.82
N ARG A 120 10.81 -2.32 21.88
CA ARG A 120 11.97 -1.49 22.22
C ARG A 120 11.47 -0.17 22.81
N THR A 121 12.09 0.29 23.90
CA THR A 121 11.85 1.60 24.47
C THR A 121 12.96 2.55 23.98
N PRO A 122 12.68 3.50 23.08
CA PRO A 122 13.67 4.47 22.66
C PRO A 122 13.97 5.48 23.79
N SER A 123 15.12 6.15 23.70
CA SER A 123 15.35 7.35 24.53
C SER A 123 14.34 8.44 24.16
N PRO A 124 13.87 9.25 25.13
CA PRO A 124 12.98 10.37 24.86
C PRO A 124 13.52 11.40 23.85
N GLU A 125 14.83 11.51 23.69
CA GLU A 125 15.49 12.40 22.73
C GLU A 125 15.65 11.77 21.33
N GLU A 126 15.41 10.45 21.19
CA GLU A 126 15.41 9.81 19.88
C GLU A 126 14.20 10.25 19.07
N ILE A 127 14.43 10.49 17.77
CA ILE A 127 13.33 10.73 16.83
C ILE A 127 12.47 9.46 16.78
N PRO A 128 11.14 9.57 17.01
CA PRO A 128 10.25 8.42 16.93
C PRO A 128 10.35 7.73 15.58
N GLU A 129 10.31 6.41 15.60
CA GLU A 129 10.20 5.62 14.39
C GLU A 129 8.81 5.79 13.75
N SER A 130 8.67 5.42 12.47
CA SER A 130 7.38 5.48 11.78
C SER A 130 6.34 4.61 12.49
N TYR A 131 5.11 5.08 12.53
CA TYR A 131 3.99 4.36 13.15
C TYR A 131 3.17 3.58 12.14
N MET A 132 2.49 2.56 12.63
CA MET A 132 1.55 1.71 11.87
C MET A 132 0.14 1.95 12.38
N ILE A 133 -0.84 1.97 11.48
CA ILE A 133 -2.24 2.33 11.79
C ILE A 133 -3.25 1.22 11.51
N SER A 134 -2.81 0.05 11.04
CA SER A 134 -3.76 -1.03 10.74
C SER A 134 -4.22 -1.77 12.01
N ASP A 135 -5.45 -2.28 11.97
CA ASP A 135 -6.06 -3.09 13.04
C ASP A 135 -5.18 -4.24 13.50
N GLU A 136 -4.38 -4.77 12.59
CA GLU A 136 -3.49 -5.89 12.89
C GLU A 136 -2.38 -5.47 13.85
N TRP A 137 -1.72 -4.35 13.59
CA TRP A 137 -0.68 -3.81 14.46
C TRP A 137 -1.25 -3.29 15.78
N LYS A 138 -2.46 -2.71 15.74
CA LYS A 138 -3.21 -2.35 16.95
C LYS A 138 -3.38 -3.54 17.89
N LYS A 139 -3.79 -4.70 17.36
CA LYS A 139 -3.97 -5.92 18.16
C LYS A 139 -2.66 -6.39 18.82
N TYR A 140 -1.53 -6.31 18.12
CA TYR A 140 -0.23 -6.62 18.71
C TYR A 140 0.13 -5.67 19.85
N LEU A 141 -0.05 -4.36 19.66
CA LEU A 141 0.21 -3.35 20.70
C LEU A 141 -0.71 -3.55 21.91
N ILE A 142 -2.02 -3.76 21.72
CA ILE A 142 -2.96 -4.02 22.81
C ILE A 142 -2.50 -5.25 23.63
N LYS A 143 -2.11 -6.31 22.95
CA LYS A 143 -1.62 -7.52 23.63
C LYS A 143 -0.34 -7.24 24.42
N ALA A 144 0.59 -6.49 23.86
CA ALA A 144 1.85 -6.14 24.51
C ALA A 144 1.63 -5.29 25.77
N VAL A 145 0.88 -4.18 25.67
CA VAL A 145 0.60 -3.28 26.80
C VAL A 145 -0.31 -3.88 27.86
N SER A 146 -1.06 -4.93 27.53
CA SER A 146 -1.83 -5.70 28.50
C SER A 146 -1.03 -6.82 29.17
N GLY A 147 0.20 -7.01 28.77
CA GLY A 147 1.09 -8.09 29.24
C GLY A 147 2.47 -7.57 29.65
N THR A 148 3.49 -8.07 28.97
CA THR A 148 4.92 -7.84 29.31
C THR A 148 5.38 -6.40 29.12
N GLU A 149 4.71 -5.63 28.28
CA GLU A 149 5.06 -4.24 27.92
C GLU A 149 4.12 -3.20 28.58
N SER A 150 3.45 -3.58 29.68
CA SER A 150 2.52 -2.69 30.38
C SER A 150 3.15 -1.40 30.90
N GLU A 151 4.46 -1.42 31.18
CA GLU A 151 5.27 -0.28 31.63
C GLU A 151 6.09 0.37 30.51
N ASN A 152 5.87 -0.01 29.26
CA ASN A 152 6.57 0.56 28.13
C ASN A 152 5.86 1.84 27.63
N TRP A 153 6.40 3.00 27.96
CA TRP A 153 5.84 4.29 27.59
C TRP A 153 5.67 4.44 26.08
N TYR A 154 6.60 3.90 25.28
CA TYR A 154 6.55 4.06 23.82
C TYR A 154 5.45 3.19 23.17
N ALA A 155 5.22 2.01 23.70
CA ALA A 155 4.09 1.15 23.26
C ALA A 155 2.74 1.83 23.53
N HIS A 156 2.56 2.49 24.68
CA HIS A 156 1.37 3.30 24.97
C HIS A 156 1.25 4.50 24.05
N TYR A 157 2.36 5.19 23.76
CA TYR A 157 2.38 6.30 22.79
C TYR A 157 1.92 5.86 21.42
N LEU A 158 2.47 4.77 20.88
CA LEU A 158 2.09 4.24 19.56
C LEU A 158 0.62 3.79 19.52
N LEU A 159 0.14 3.14 20.56
CA LEU A 159 -1.27 2.76 20.65
C LEU A 159 -2.19 3.98 20.72
N GLY A 160 -1.79 5.02 21.45
CA GLY A 160 -2.49 6.30 21.45
C GLY A 160 -2.55 6.95 20.07
N THR A 161 -1.48 6.83 19.28
CA THR A 161 -1.43 7.35 17.90
C THR A 161 -2.42 6.60 16.98
N ILE A 162 -2.57 5.29 17.15
CA ILE A 162 -3.58 4.51 16.41
C ILE A 162 -4.99 4.96 16.79
N TYR A 163 -5.30 5.07 18.07
CA TYR A 163 -6.60 5.55 18.53
C TYR A 163 -6.91 6.97 18.04
N MET A 164 -5.89 7.84 17.98
CA MET A 164 -6.03 9.18 17.42
C MET A 164 -6.39 9.15 15.93
N TYR A 165 -5.74 8.29 15.16
CA TYR A 165 -6.06 8.07 13.74
C TYR A 165 -7.50 7.57 13.54
N GLU A 166 -7.97 6.66 14.40
CA GLU A 166 -9.33 6.10 14.39
C GLU A 166 -10.38 7.07 14.93
N ARG A 167 -9.98 8.25 15.45
CA ARG A 167 -10.83 9.27 16.09
C ARG A 167 -11.44 8.81 17.42
N GLU A 168 -10.86 7.82 18.05
CA GLU A 168 -11.19 7.38 19.40
C GLU A 168 -10.41 8.22 20.43
N TYR A 169 -10.82 9.47 20.57
CA TYR A 169 -10.03 10.50 21.26
C TYR A 169 -9.86 10.26 22.75
N GLU A 170 -10.83 9.66 23.41
CA GLU A 170 -10.76 9.36 24.83
C GLU A 170 -9.75 8.25 25.12
N GLU A 171 -9.77 7.20 24.32
CA GLU A 171 -8.80 6.10 24.36
C GLU A 171 -7.38 6.62 24.03
N ALA A 172 -7.26 7.45 23.01
CA ALA A 172 -6.00 8.09 22.67
C ALA A 172 -5.42 8.90 23.83
N LEU A 173 -6.25 9.75 24.44
CA LEU A 173 -5.86 10.58 25.59
C LEU A 173 -5.43 9.72 26.78
N ASN A 174 -6.15 8.65 27.06
CA ASN A 174 -5.81 7.72 28.13
C ASN A 174 -4.44 7.04 27.89
N MET A 175 -4.17 6.60 26.66
CA MET A 175 -2.89 6.01 26.29
C MET A 175 -1.75 7.03 26.38
N TYR A 176 -1.95 8.26 25.92
CA TYR A 176 -0.93 9.30 26.03
C TYR A 176 -0.64 9.68 27.49
N ARG A 177 -1.67 9.76 28.36
CA ARG A 177 -1.48 10.01 29.79
C ARG A 177 -0.67 8.89 30.45
N LYS A 178 -0.93 7.63 30.12
CA LYS A 178 -0.13 6.50 30.59
C LYS A 178 1.30 6.60 30.08
N SER A 179 1.49 6.92 28.81
CA SER A 179 2.81 7.10 28.22
C SER A 179 3.64 8.16 28.95
N VAL A 180 3.04 9.32 29.28
CA VAL A 180 3.72 10.38 30.03
C VAL A 180 4.06 9.93 31.44
N ALA A 181 3.12 9.34 32.16
CA ALA A 181 3.32 8.87 33.53
C ALA A 181 4.41 7.78 33.66
N LEU A 182 4.61 6.98 32.63
CA LEU A 182 5.65 5.93 32.59
C LEU A 182 7.03 6.47 32.19
N ARG A 183 7.09 7.68 31.65
CA ARG A 183 8.33 8.34 31.24
C ARG A 183 8.97 9.17 32.34
N GLU A 184 8.17 9.64 33.30
CA GLU A 184 8.63 10.41 34.47
C GLU A 184 9.39 9.50 35.48
#